data_7f18efbb86450a2a82f1c193e4cbc2fe
#
_entry.id   7f18efbb86450a2a82f1c193e4cbc2fe
#
_cell.length_a   1.000
_cell.length_b   1.000
_cell.length_c   1.000
_cell.angle_alpha   90.00
_cell.angle_beta   90.00
_cell.angle_gamma   90.00
#
_symmetry.space_group_name_H-M   'P 1'
#
loop_
_entity.id
_entity.type
_entity.pdbx_description
1 polymer ?
#
loop_
_entity_poly.entity_id
_entity_poly.type
_entity_poly.pdbx_seq_one_letter_code
_entity_poly.pdbx_strand_id
1 'polypeptide(L)'
;SQSERFRLELVKGTIREAGALLKEKWLDKGYFSVATFQEPGWRIDGKKTLGLELAEPKQSGDPWSLPDVVIYPTGGGTGILGMWKAWNELEALGLIDHFRPRMICIQSENTPPLVNAFESDATEVAAVNPGETLAYGVNVPGGVGHFRVLSIIRESGGAAIGVTEDDINRALSSVWKDKGW
;
A
#
# COMPACT_ATOMS: atom_id res chain seq x y z
N SER A 1 0.29 11.87 37.05
CA SER A 1 1.27 10.95 36.50
C SER A 1 0.98 10.71 34.99
N GLN A 2 2.00 10.72 34.18
CA GLN A 2 1.88 10.60 32.72
C GLN A 2 1.43 9.20 32.24
N SER A 3 1.36 8.21 33.13
CA SER A 3 1.06 6.81 32.80
C SER A 3 -0.41 6.51 32.47
N GLU A 4 -1.34 7.40 32.78
CA GLU A 4 -2.77 7.19 32.50
C GLU A 4 -3.23 7.62 31.11
N ARG A 5 -2.35 8.25 30.32
CA ARG A 5 -2.69 8.76 28.98
C ARG A 5 -2.50 7.74 27.87
N PHE A 6 -1.78 6.67 28.12
CA PHE A 6 -1.49 5.63 27.15
C PHE A 6 -1.90 4.26 27.70
N ARG A 7 -2.67 3.55 26.91
CA ARG A 7 -2.97 2.16 27.15
C ARG A 7 -2.44 1.33 25.98
N LEU A 8 -1.56 0.38 26.27
CA LEU A 8 -1.07 -0.60 25.31
C LEU A 8 -1.77 -1.93 25.56
N GLU A 9 -2.33 -2.51 24.50
CA GLU A 9 -2.91 -3.84 24.51
C GLU A 9 -2.24 -4.66 23.42
N LEU A 10 -1.55 -5.74 23.79
CA LEU A 10 -0.91 -6.65 22.87
C LEU A 10 -1.91 -7.68 22.39
N VAL A 11 -1.99 -7.88 21.08
CA VAL A 11 -2.90 -8.82 20.43
C VAL A 11 -2.08 -9.94 19.83
N LYS A 12 -2.51 -11.18 20.06
CA LYS A 12 -1.91 -12.36 19.42
C LYS A 12 -2.43 -12.46 18.00
N GLY A 13 -1.53 -12.35 17.01
CA GLY A 13 -1.91 -12.40 15.59
C GLY A 13 -1.28 -11.27 14.79
N THR A 14 -1.93 -10.93 13.70
CA THR A 14 -1.51 -9.89 12.76
C THR A 14 -2.24 -8.55 13.01
N ILE A 15 -1.97 -7.56 12.18
CA ILE A 15 -2.69 -6.29 12.18
C ILE A 15 -4.21 -6.48 11.95
N ARG A 16 -4.62 -7.58 11.32
CA ARG A 16 -6.03 -7.92 11.08
C ARG A 16 -6.76 -8.21 12.39
N GLU A 17 -6.18 -9.07 13.22
CA GLU A 17 -6.75 -9.42 14.54
C GLU A 17 -6.76 -8.20 15.47
N ALA A 18 -5.71 -7.39 15.42
CA ALA A 18 -5.67 -6.13 16.17
C ALA A 18 -6.76 -5.15 15.72
N GLY A 19 -7.01 -5.04 14.42
CA GLY A 19 -8.08 -4.21 13.85
C GLY A 19 -9.48 -4.73 14.22
N ALA A 20 -9.69 -6.04 14.22
CA ALA A 20 -10.95 -6.65 14.65
C ALA A 20 -11.23 -6.35 16.14
N LEU A 21 -10.23 -6.52 17.01
CA LEU A 21 -10.35 -6.22 18.43
C LEU A 21 -10.63 -4.73 18.68
N LEU A 22 -9.96 -3.84 17.94
CA LEU A 22 -10.22 -2.40 18.01
C LEU A 22 -11.68 -2.09 17.71
N LYS A 23 -12.20 -2.65 16.62
CA LYS A 23 -13.59 -2.45 16.18
C LYS A 23 -14.59 -2.96 17.22
N GLU A 24 -14.38 -4.17 17.71
CA GLU A 24 -15.29 -4.82 18.67
C GLU A 24 -15.29 -4.14 20.03
N LYS A 25 -14.12 -3.74 20.54
CA LYS A 25 -13.94 -3.38 21.94
C LYS A 25 -13.94 -1.88 22.21
N TRP A 26 -13.51 -1.07 21.21
CA TRP A 26 -13.14 0.32 21.46
C TRP A 26 -13.92 1.36 20.66
N LEU A 27 -14.34 1.08 19.42
CA LEU A 27 -15.02 2.09 18.62
C LEU A 27 -16.34 2.54 19.23
N ASP A 28 -17.13 1.60 19.74
CA ASP A 28 -18.42 1.92 20.37
C ASP A 28 -18.28 2.68 21.70
N LYS A 29 -17.05 2.82 22.22
CA LYS A 29 -16.74 3.58 23.44
C LYS A 29 -16.25 5.00 23.16
N GLY A 30 -16.44 5.49 21.95
CA GLY A 30 -16.04 6.83 21.54
C GLY A 30 -14.57 6.99 21.19
N TYR A 31 -13.83 5.89 21.03
CA TYR A 31 -12.48 5.95 20.51
C TYR A 31 -12.50 6.14 19.00
N PHE A 32 -11.62 7.00 18.52
CA PHE A 32 -11.45 7.26 17.11
C PHE A 32 -10.31 6.42 16.55
N SER A 33 -10.56 5.63 15.48
CA SER A 33 -9.52 4.84 14.84
C SER A 33 -8.69 5.69 13.90
N VAL A 34 -7.39 5.80 14.18
CA VAL A 34 -6.40 6.39 13.25
C VAL A 34 -5.71 5.33 12.39
N ALA A 35 -6.11 4.06 12.54
CA ALA A 35 -5.49 2.92 11.87
C ALA A 35 -6.31 2.39 10.68
N THR A 36 -7.52 2.89 10.45
CA THR A 36 -8.38 2.39 9.38
C THR A 36 -7.88 2.80 8.01
N PHE A 37 -8.00 1.84 7.09
CA PHE A 37 -7.54 1.94 5.73
C PHE A 37 -8.35 2.90 4.88
N GLN A 38 -9.64 2.99 5.11
CA GLN A 38 -10.55 3.56 4.14
C GLN A 38 -11.58 4.50 4.72
N GLU A 39 -11.91 4.36 5.98
CA GLU A 39 -12.88 5.23 6.61
C GLU A 39 -12.25 5.90 7.83
N PRO A 40 -12.25 7.22 7.80
CA PRO A 40 -12.86 8.14 6.85
C PRO A 40 -12.02 8.52 5.61
N GLY A 41 -11.04 7.73 5.20
CA GLY A 41 -10.23 7.99 4.00
C GLY A 41 -8.94 8.79 4.24
N TRP A 42 -8.69 9.29 5.42
CA TRP A 42 -7.59 10.20 5.73
C TRP A 42 -6.20 9.62 5.49
N ARG A 43 -6.03 8.31 5.65
CA ARG A 43 -4.74 7.66 5.33
C ARG A 43 -4.46 7.67 3.84
N ILE A 44 -5.50 7.55 3.01
CA ILE A 44 -5.38 7.66 1.55
C ILE A 44 -5.06 9.11 1.19
N ASP A 45 -5.72 10.09 1.81
CA ASP A 45 -5.41 11.50 1.61
C ASP A 45 -3.99 11.86 2.03
N GLY A 46 -3.52 11.35 3.17
CA GLY A 46 -2.13 11.53 3.58
C GLY A 46 -1.12 10.87 2.61
N LYS A 47 -1.49 9.76 1.98
CA LYS A 47 -0.65 9.07 0.99
C LYS A 47 -0.65 9.72 -0.40
N LYS A 48 -1.50 10.71 -0.67
CA LYS A 48 -1.44 11.50 -1.91
C LYS A 48 -0.09 12.19 -2.10
N THR A 49 0.61 12.52 -1.03
CA THR A 49 1.94 13.14 -1.09
C THR A 49 2.91 12.33 -1.95
N LEU A 50 2.85 10.98 -1.91
CA LEU A 50 3.66 10.13 -2.78
C LEU A 50 3.39 10.40 -4.27
N GLY A 51 2.11 10.55 -4.64
CA GLY A 51 1.72 10.82 -6.02
C GLY A 51 2.08 12.24 -6.46
N LEU A 52 1.95 13.22 -5.56
CA LEU A 52 2.33 14.60 -5.82
C LEU A 52 3.83 14.74 -6.04
N GLU A 53 4.66 14.16 -5.16
CA GLU A 53 6.13 14.18 -5.26
C GLU A 53 6.65 13.49 -6.53
N LEU A 54 5.95 12.45 -7.01
CA LEU A 54 6.30 11.81 -8.28
C LEU A 54 5.96 12.68 -9.49
N ALA A 55 4.89 13.46 -9.41
CA ALA A 55 4.37 14.26 -10.52
C ALA A 55 4.92 15.68 -10.58
N GLU A 56 5.38 16.22 -9.45
CA GLU A 56 5.80 17.62 -9.36
C GLU A 56 6.99 17.96 -10.27
N PRO A 57 7.04 19.19 -10.81
CA PRO A 57 8.17 19.68 -11.58
C PRO A 57 9.48 19.55 -10.82
N LYS A 58 10.54 19.04 -11.46
CA LYS A 58 11.86 18.88 -10.84
C LYS A 58 12.65 20.18 -10.81
N GLN A 59 12.33 21.09 -11.74
CA GLN A 59 12.89 22.44 -11.82
C GLN A 59 11.76 23.45 -12.06
N SER A 60 12.02 24.70 -11.68
CA SER A 60 11.04 25.77 -11.93
C SER A 60 10.82 25.97 -13.43
N GLY A 61 9.55 25.86 -13.85
CA GLY A 61 9.15 25.98 -15.26
C GLY A 61 8.97 24.66 -15.99
N ASP A 62 9.38 23.52 -15.42
CA ASP A 62 9.07 22.22 -15.99
C ASP A 62 7.56 21.91 -15.86
N PRO A 63 6.99 21.14 -16.77
CA PRO A 63 5.62 20.67 -16.64
C PRO A 63 5.50 19.60 -15.55
N TRP A 64 4.32 19.47 -14.99
CA TRP A 64 3.93 18.31 -14.22
C TRP A 64 3.94 17.07 -15.13
N SER A 65 4.51 15.97 -14.67
CA SER A 65 4.61 14.76 -15.48
C SER A 65 4.68 13.51 -14.61
N LEU A 66 4.17 12.39 -15.14
CA LEU A 66 4.21 11.11 -14.45
C LEU A 66 5.29 10.20 -15.05
N PRO A 67 5.88 9.30 -14.24
CA PRO A 67 6.76 8.26 -14.75
C PRO A 67 5.95 7.23 -15.56
N ASP A 68 6.61 6.46 -16.43
CA ASP A 68 5.95 5.41 -17.22
C ASP A 68 5.52 4.21 -16.37
N VAL A 69 6.25 3.91 -15.30
CA VAL A 69 6.06 2.75 -14.45
C VAL A 69 6.32 3.10 -12.99
N VAL A 70 5.47 2.62 -12.10
CA VAL A 70 5.70 2.68 -10.65
C VAL A 70 5.73 1.25 -10.10
N ILE A 71 6.86 0.85 -9.53
CA ILE A 71 7.03 -0.41 -8.82
C ILE A 71 6.85 -0.15 -7.34
N TYR A 72 5.84 -0.78 -6.73
CA TYR A 72 5.47 -0.47 -5.35
C TYR A 72 5.33 -1.75 -4.49
N PRO A 73 6.21 -1.94 -3.48
CA PRO A 73 6.03 -2.99 -2.49
C PRO A 73 4.73 -2.79 -1.72
N THR A 74 3.83 -3.79 -1.77
CA THR A 74 2.44 -3.58 -1.42
C THR A 74 1.99 -4.49 -0.27
N GLY A 75 1.72 -3.89 0.87
CA GLY A 75 0.93 -4.52 1.93
C GLY A 75 -0.56 -4.25 1.71
N GLY A 76 -1.12 -3.33 2.49
CA GLY A 76 -2.52 -2.95 2.35
C GLY A 76 -2.88 -2.09 1.15
N GLY A 77 -1.92 -1.56 0.41
CA GLY A 77 -2.14 -0.82 -0.83
C GLY A 77 -2.53 0.65 -0.70
N THR A 78 -2.52 1.24 0.50
CA THR A 78 -2.88 2.66 0.67
C THR A 78 -2.00 3.62 -0.10
N GLY A 79 -0.73 3.27 -0.36
CA GLY A 79 0.17 4.07 -1.19
C GLY A 79 -0.30 4.13 -2.65
N ILE A 80 -0.66 2.97 -3.23
CA ILE A 80 -1.22 2.89 -4.60
C ILE A 80 -2.51 3.72 -4.69
N LEU A 81 -3.42 3.55 -3.72
CA LEU A 81 -4.66 4.31 -3.67
C LEU A 81 -4.43 5.82 -3.55
N GLY A 82 -3.46 6.22 -2.74
CA GLY A 82 -3.10 7.63 -2.54
C GLY A 82 -2.50 8.27 -3.79
N MET A 83 -1.54 7.60 -4.43
CA MET A 83 -0.94 8.05 -5.69
C MET A 83 -2.00 8.20 -6.79
N TRP A 84 -2.84 7.18 -6.96
CA TRP A 84 -3.90 7.19 -7.97
C TRP A 84 -4.90 8.33 -7.74
N LYS A 85 -5.30 8.54 -6.49
CA LYS A 85 -6.17 9.66 -6.11
C LYS A 85 -5.52 11.01 -6.42
N ALA A 86 -4.23 11.19 -6.09
CA ALA A 86 -3.50 12.42 -6.39
C ALA A 86 -3.48 12.71 -7.89
N TRP A 87 -3.21 11.71 -8.71
CA TRP A 87 -3.14 11.89 -10.16
C TRP A 87 -4.50 12.20 -10.78
N ASN A 88 -5.59 11.62 -10.27
CA ASN A 88 -6.93 11.99 -10.70
C ASN A 88 -7.27 13.46 -10.33
N GLU A 89 -6.83 13.92 -9.18
CA GLU A 89 -6.98 15.32 -8.77
C GLU A 89 -6.12 16.26 -9.62
N LEU A 90 -4.87 15.89 -9.93
CA LEU A 90 -3.98 16.67 -10.81
C LEU A 90 -4.53 16.77 -12.25
N GLU A 91 -5.09 15.69 -12.77
CA GLU A 91 -5.79 15.71 -14.07
C GLU A 91 -7.01 16.64 -14.04
N ALA A 92 -7.84 16.53 -13.02
CA ALA A 92 -9.01 17.40 -12.85
C ALA A 92 -8.64 18.90 -12.74
N LEU A 93 -7.43 19.20 -12.26
CA LEU A 93 -6.87 20.56 -12.22
C LEU A 93 -6.19 20.97 -13.54
N GLY A 94 -6.10 20.06 -14.52
CA GLY A 94 -5.43 20.32 -15.80
C GLY A 94 -3.91 20.42 -15.72
N LEU A 95 -3.31 19.90 -14.65
CA LEU A 95 -1.85 19.90 -14.44
C LEU A 95 -1.15 18.74 -15.14
N ILE A 96 -1.82 17.61 -15.30
CA ILE A 96 -1.38 16.45 -16.09
C ILE A 96 -2.50 16.03 -17.06
N ASP A 97 -2.17 15.20 -18.04
CA ASP A 97 -3.15 14.59 -18.93
C ASP A 97 -3.77 13.30 -18.33
N HIS A 98 -4.48 12.53 -19.15
CA HIS A 98 -5.13 11.29 -18.78
C HIS A 98 -4.18 10.09 -18.64
N PHE A 99 -2.90 10.26 -18.99
CA PHE A 99 -1.91 9.19 -18.86
C PHE A 99 -1.76 8.73 -17.41
N ARG A 100 -1.60 7.42 -17.22
CA ARG A 100 -1.30 6.81 -15.92
C ARG A 100 -0.12 5.86 -16.02
N PRO A 101 0.78 5.88 -15.04
CA PRO A 101 1.86 4.90 -14.95
C PRO A 101 1.32 3.48 -14.85
N ARG A 102 2.02 2.53 -15.42
CA ARG A 102 1.77 1.11 -15.13
C ARG A 102 2.14 0.83 -13.67
N MET A 103 1.16 0.39 -12.88
CA MET A 103 1.34 0.10 -11.47
C MET A 103 1.77 -1.35 -11.27
N ILE A 104 3.00 -1.56 -10.83
CA ILE A 104 3.55 -2.89 -10.53
C ILE A 104 3.50 -3.11 -9.02
N CYS A 105 2.59 -3.97 -8.60
CA CYS A 105 2.43 -4.39 -7.21
C CYS A 105 3.42 -5.52 -6.91
N ILE A 106 4.24 -5.37 -5.86
CA ILE A 106 5.16 -6.42 -5.41
C ILE A 106 4.71 -6.94 -4.05
N GLN A 107 4.61 -8.25 -3.91
CA GLN A 107 4.36 -8.92 -2.64
C GLN A 107 5.33 -10.08 -2.42
N SER A 108 5.58 -10.48 -1.17
CA SER A 108 6.25 -11.74 -0.87
C SER A 108 5.34 -12.91 -1.29
N GLU A 109 5.92 -13.95 -1.91
CA GLU A 109 5.21 -15.18 -2.23
C GLU A 109 4.64 -15.89 -0.99
N ASN A 110 5.17 -15.57 0.19
CA ASN A 110 4.67 -16.12 1.45
C ASN A 110 3.37 -15.47 1.93
N THR A 111 3.00 -14.29 1.37
CA THR A 111 1.73 -13.62 1.68
C THR A 111 1.25 -12.79 0.45
N PRO A 112 0.82 -13.45 -0.63
CA PRO A 112 0.56 -12.82 -1.92
C PRO A 112 -0.94 -12.68 -2.28
N PRO A 113 -1.81 -12.06 -1.45
CA PRO A 113 -3.25 -12.02 -1.74
C PRO A 113 -3.59 -11.29 -3.06
N LEU A 114 -2.89 -10.20 -3.37
CA LEU A 114 -3.10 -9.44 -4.62
C LEU A 114 -2.54 -10.17 -5.84
N VAL A 115 -1.39 -10.83 -5.70
CA VAL A 115 -0.80 -11.65 -6.77
C VAL A 115 -1.73 -12.79 -7.14
N ASN A 116 -2.21 -13.55 -6.15
CA ASN A 116 -3.15 -14.65 -6.38
C ASN A 116 -4.44 -14.19 -7.09
N ALA A 117 -4.99 -13.06 -6.67
CA ALA A 117 -6.20 -12.51 -7.28
C ALA A 117 -5.95 -11.99 -8.71
N PHE A 118 -4.77 -11.41 -8.96
CA PHE A 118 -4.39 -10.93 -10.29
C PHE A 118 -4.20 -12.09 -11.26
N GLU A 119 -3.45 -13.14 -10.87
CA GLU A 119 -3.14 -14.31 -11.69
C GLU A 119 -4.38 -15.17 -11.99
N SER A 120 -5.31 -15.26 -11.04
CA SER A 120 -6.57 -15.99 -11.22
C SER A 120 -7.68 -15.21 -11.91
N ASP A 121 -7.39 -13.97 -12.33
CA ASP A 121 -8.37 -13.02 -12.88
C ASP A 121 -9.61 -12.80 -11.98
N ALA A 122 -9.44 -12.96 -10.66
CA ALA A 122 -10.51 -12.76 -9.71
C ALA A 122 -10.91 -11.28 -9.60
N THR A 123 -12.20 -11.02 -9.34
CA THR A 123 -12.71 -9.66 -9.08
C THR A 123 -12.54 -9.24 -7.64
N GLU A 124 -12.43 -10.19 -6.73
CA GLU A 124 -12.26 -10.01 -5.30
C GLU A 124 -10.91 -10.56 -4.84
N VAL A 125 -10.37 -9.99 -3.77
CA VAL A 125 -9.10 -10.44 -3.19
C VAL A 125 -9.38 -11.24 -1.92
N ALA A 126 -9.26 -12.55 -2.00
CA ALA A 126 -9.37 -13.43 -0.84
C ALA A 126 -8.18 -13.24 0.10
N ALA A 127 -8.45 -13.30 1.41
CA ALA A 127 -7.37 -13.32 2.39
C ALA A 127 -6.62 -14.65 2.33
N VAL A 128 -5.31 -14.61 2.56
CA VAL A 128 -4.42 -15.77 2.63
C VAL A 128 -3.94 -16.00 4.06
N ASN A 129 -3.41 -17.19 4.35
CA ASN A 129 -2.65 -17.38 5.58
C ASN A 129 -1.29 -16.69 5.44
N PRO A 130 -0.89 -15.80 6.39
CA PRO A 130 0.40 -15.13 6.30
C PRO A 130 1.54 -16.12 6.54
N GLY A 131 2.53 -16.08 5.67
CA GLY A 131 3.80 -16.76 5.88
C GLY A 131 4.85 -15.85 6.53
N GLU A 132 6.00 -16.41 6.86
CA GLU A 132 7.15 -15.65 7.33
C GLU A 132 7.80 -14.90 6.16
N THR A 133 8.15 -13.64 6.38
CA THR A 133 8.85 -12.81 5.39
C THR A 133 9.75 -11.79 6.07
N LEU A 134 10.91 -11.53 5.48
CA LEU A 134 11.78 -10.41 5.87
C LEU A 134 11.10 -9.06 5.66
N ALA A 135 10.21 -8.97 4.67
CA ALA A 135 9.44 -7.78 4.36
C ALA A 135 8.20 -7.66 5.27
N TYR A 136 8.35 -7.86 6.58
CA TYR A 136 7.25 -7.88 7.54
C TYR A 136 6.36 -6.62 7.51
N GLY A 137 6.89 -5.47 7.11
CA GLY A 137 6.14 -4.22 6.99
C GLY A 137 5.06 -4.24 5.90
N VAL A 138 5.15 -5.15 4.94
CA VAL A 138 4.14 -5.37 3.89
C VAL A 138 3.44 -6.72 4.02
N ASN A 139 3.65 -7.45 5.12
CA ASN A 139 3.00 -8.73 5.39
C ASN A 139 1.53 -8.52 5.78
N VAL A 140 0.67 -8.32 4.79
CA VAL A 140 -0.76 -8.07 4.97
C VAL A 140 -1.56 -9.15 4.25
N PRO A 141 -2.09 -10.13 5.00
CA PRO A 141 -2.75 -11.31 4.41
C PRO A 141 -4.12 -11.02 3.78
N GLY A 142 -4.68 -9.85 4.03
CA GLY A 142 -5.94 -9.40 3.44
C GLY A 142 -6.23 -7.96 3.84
N GLY A 143 -6.34 -7.08 2.87
CA GLY A 143 -6.61 -5.64 3.08
C GLY A 143 -8.02 -5.28 2.66
N VAL A 144 -8.68 -4.43 3.46
CA VAL A 144 -10.03 -3.92 3.19
C VAL A 144 -10.14 -3.24 1.82
N GLY A 145 -9.03 -2.65 1.33
CA GLY A 145 -8.96 -1.94 0.04
C GLY A 145 -8.35 -2.72 -1.11
N HIS A 146 -8.04 -3.98 -0.93
CA HIS A 146 -7.34 -4.76 -1.94
C HIS A 146 -8.08 -4.83 -3.28
N PHE A 147 -9.42 -4.90 -3.28
CA PHE A 147 -10.21 -4.88 -4.50
C PHE A 147 -10.00 -3.61 -5.34
N ARG A 148 -9.84 -2.44 -4.70
CA ARG A 148 -9.53 -1.19 -5.40
C ARG A 148 -8.11 -1.16 -5.93
N VAL A 149 -7.16 -1.70 -5.15
CA VAL A 149 -5.77 -1.85 -5.60
C VAL A 149 -5.69 -2.74 -6.84
N LEU A 150 -6.39 -3.87 -6.81
CA LEU A 150 -6.48 -4.80 -7.95
C LEU A 150 -7.06 -4.13 -9.19
N SER A 151 -8.13 -3.33 -9.02
CA SER A 151 -8.72 -2.53 -10.11
C SER A 151 -7.71 -1.56 -10.72
N ILE A 152 -6.96 -0.82 -9.90
CA ILE A 152 -5.94 0.12 -10.36
C ILE A 152 -4.81 -0.59 -11.11
N ILE A 153 -4.33 -1.73 -10.61
CA ILE A 153 -3.30 -2.51 -11.29
C ILE A 153 -3.74 -2.88 -12.72
N ARG A 154 -4.98 -3.35 -12.86
CA ARG A 154 -5.55 -3.73 -14.17
C ARG A 154 -5.80 -2.52 -15.06
N GLU A 155 -6.42 -1.46 -14.54
CA GLU A 155 -6.72 -0.23 -15.27
C GLU A 155 -5.45 0.43 -15.83
N SER A 156 -4.36 0.38 -15.07
CA SER A 156 -3.06 0.93 -15.48
C SER A 156 -2.30 0.05 -16.48
N GLY A 157 -2.81 -1.13 -16.84
CA GLY A 157 -2.03 -2.12 -17.60
C GLY A 157 -0.79 -2.63 -16.86
N GLY A 158 -0.83 -2.58 -15.53
CA GLY A 158 0.24 -3.02 -14.66
C GLY A 158 0.25 -4.53 -14.39
N ALA A 159 0.90 -4.93 -13.31
CA ALA A 159 0.99 -6.33 -12.89
C ALA A 159 1.08 -6.46 -11.36
N ALA A 160 0.74 -7.63 -10.84
CA ALA A 160 1.06 -8.05 -9.50
C ALA A 160 2.08 -9.19 -9.55
N ILE A 161 3.18 -9.05 -8.84
CA ILE A 161 4.34 -9.96 -8.92
C ILE A 161 4.71 -10.43 -7.52
N GLY A 162 4.81 -11.75 -7.36
CA GLY A 162 5.38 -12.39 -6.18
C GLY A 162 6.90 -12.40 -6.25
N VAL A 163 7.57 -12.15 -5.12
CA VAL A 163 9.01 -12.30 -4.97
C VAL A 163 9.32 -13.29 -3.86
N THR A 164 10.33 -14.13 -4.09
CA THR A 164 10.77 -15.11 -3.10
C THR A 164 11.57 -14.44 -1.96
N GLU A 165 11.66 -15.09 -0.82
CA GLU A 165 12.53 -14.61 0.28
C GLU A 165 13.99 -14.60 -0.13
N ASP A 166 14.42 -15.50 -1.00
CA ASP A 166 15.78 -15.52 -1.56
C ASP A 166 16.04 -14.29 -2.45
N ASP A 167 15.06 -13.84 -3.24
CA ASP A 167 15.15 -12.61 -4.03
C ASP A 167 15.28 -11.38 -3.14
N ILE A 168 14.48 -11.33 -2.07
CA ILE A 168 14.53 -10.24 -1.07
C ILE A 168 15.92 -10.21 -0.41
N ASN A 169 16.42 -11.35 0.03
CA ASN A 169 17.75 -11.47 0.64
C ASN A 169 18.86 -11.06 -0.30
N ARG A 170 18.82 -11.51 -1.56
CA ARG A 170 19.80 -11.14 -2.57
C ARG A 170 19.80 -9.65 -2.86
N ALA A 171 18.60 -9.07 -3.03
CA ALA A 171 18.44 -7.63 -3.26
C ALA A 171 18.98 -6.80 -2.09
N LEU A 172 18.65 -7.18 -0.85
CA LEU A 172 19.12 -6.52 0.35
C LEU A 172 20.65 -6.58 0.44
N SER A 173 21.24 -7.75 0.18
CA SER A 173 22.70 -7.96 0.20
C SER A 173 23.41 -7.15 -0.89
N SER A 174 22.82 -7.03 -2.08
CA SER A 174 23.36 -6.22 -3.17
C SER A 174 23.36 -4.73 -2.82
N VAL A 175 22.20 -4.21 -2.36
CA VAL A 175 22.09 -2.80 -1.96
C VAL A 175 23.07 -2.48 -0.83
N TRP A 176 23.23 -3.36 0.16
CA TRP A 176 24.22 -3.19 1.23
C TRP A 176 25.65 -3.07 0.70
N LYS A 177 26.06 -3.94 -0.23
CA LYS A 177 27.39 -3.93 -0.84
C LYS A 177 27.62 -2.69 -1.71
N ASP A 178 26.62 -2.31 -2.52
CA ASP A 178 26.77 -1.26 -3.53
C ASP A 178 26.62 0.15 -2.95
N LYS A 179 25.82 0.31 -1.90
CA LYS A 179 25.50 1.61 -1.32
C LYS A 179 26.04 1.84 0.07
N GLY A 180 26.57 0.78 0.74
CA GLY A 180 27.09 0.88 2.09
C GLY A 180 26.03 1.13 3.17
N TRP A 181 24.81 0.65 2.94
CA TRP A 181 23.66 0.85 3.83
C TRP A 181 23.49 -0.35 4.75
#